data_82c6b61d783dd58db0093543ec1f9221
#
_entry.id   82c6b61d783dd58db0093543ec1f9221
#
_cell.length_a   1.000
_cell.length_b   1.000
_cell.length_c   1.000
_cell.angle_alpha   90.00
_cell.angle_beta   90.00
_cell.angle_gamma   90.00
#
_symmetry.space_group_name_H-M   'P 1'
#
loop_
_entity.id
_entity.type
_entity.pdbx_description
1 polymer ?
#
loop_
_entity_poly.entity_id
_entity_poly.type
_entity_poly.pdbx_seq_one_letter_code
_entity_poly.pdbx_strand_id
1 'polypeptide(L)'
;MVIGAQLYTVRDFAKDLDGFSETLKKVADIGYKTVQVSGTCEYEALWLKEELQKSGLSCVLTHIPPAALIENTEKVCADHDVFSCKNIGLGAMPGGGKVTDEIYEKFVSDFMPVAKKIDELGFKFFYHNHAFEFSKSSDGKLFIDKITEAFPAELLNFTLDTFWVHFAGADVCEWIEKLSGRVECVHLKDMAATFNNRNRMAPIGYGNMNFEKIISKSELAGSKYLLVEQDDCYEEDPFACLKKSYDYLRALGLE
;
A
#
# COMPACT_ATOMS: atom_id res chain seq x y z
N MET A 1 -10.82 -12.77 0.14
CA MET A 1 -10.05 -11.49 0.01
C MET A 1 -10.02 -11.10 -1.45
N VAL A 2 -10.04 -9.79 -1.73
CA VAL A 2 -10.06 -9.27 -3.10
C VAL A 2 -8.64 -8.91 -3.53
N ILE A 3 -8.27 -9.30 -4.77
CA ILE A 3 -6.99 -8.93 -5.37
C ILE A 3 -7.13 -7.53 -5.97
N GLY A 4 -6.19 -6.63 -5.66
CA GLY A 4 -6.10 -5.30 -6.24
C GLY A 4 -4.74 -5.02 -6.85
N ALA A 5 -4.66 -4.03 -7.74
CA ALA A 5 -3.41 -3.52 -8.27
C ALA A 5 -3.03 -2.20 -7.60
N GLN A 6 -1.80 -2.10 -7.10
CA GLN A 6 -1.22 -0.84 -6.67
C GLN A 6 -0.59 -0.14 -7.88
N LEU A 7 -1.14 1.02 -8.25
CA LEU A 7 -0.80 1.69 -9.50
C LEU A 7 0.63 2.26 -9.55
N TYR A 8 1.32 2.31 -8.41
CA TYR A 8 2.73 2.69 -8.41
C TYR A 8 3.59 1.78 -9.30
N THR A 9 3.21 0.52 -9.45
CA THR A 9 3.85 -0.42 -10.39
C THR A 9 3.87 0.10 -11.83
N VAL A 10 2.81 0.77 -12.24
CA VAL A 10 2.58 1.29 -13.60
C VAL A 10 2.62 2.82 -13.66
N ARG A 11 3.21 3.48 -12.66
CA ARG A 11 3.25 4.95 -12.50
C ARG A 11 3.78 5.71 -13.71
N ASP A 12 4.67 5.09 -14.47
CA ASP A 12 5.26 5.75 -15.64
C ASP A 12 4.28 5.89 -16.82
N PHE A 13 3.17 5.16 -16.78
CA PHE A 13 2.08 5.23 -17.75
C PHE A 13 0.93 6.13 -17.30
N ALA A 14 0.94 6.66 -16.07
CA ALA A 14 -0.09 7.50 -15.49
C ALA A 14 0.43 8.94 -15.18
N LYS A 15 1.25 9.50 -16.08
CA LYS A 15 1.87 10.83 -15.90
C LYS A 15 0.96 11.98 -16.36
N ASP A 16 -0.11 11.70 -17.07
CA ASP A 16 -1.17 12.59 -17.47
C ASP A 16 -2.53 11.88 -17.42
N LEU A 17 -3.62 12.61 -17.57
CA LEU A 17 -4.97 12.07 -17.43
C LEU A 17 -5.31 11.03 -18.51
N ASP A 18 -4.84 11.20 -19.74
CA ASP A 18 -5.08 10.25 -20.82
C ASP A 18 -4.34 8.93 -20.57
N GLY A 19 -3.07 8.99 -20.17
CA GLY A 19 -2.27 7.83 -19.80
C GLY A 19 -2.84 7.15 -18.55
N PHE A 20 -3.35 7.91 -17.58
CA PHE A 20 -3.97 7.35 -16.38
C PHE A 20 -5.27 6.61 -16.72
N SER A 21 -6.13 7.19 -17.57
CA SER A 21 -7.34 6.53 -18.07
C SER A 21 -7.03 5.21 -18.78
N GLU A 22 -6.05 5.20 -19.70
CA GLU A 22 -5.62 3.99 -20.41
C GLU A 22 -5.00 2.95 -19.45
N THR A 23 -4.28 3.41 -18.42
CA THR A 23 -3.73 2.55 -17.36
C THR A 23 -4.82 1.82 -16.59
N LEU A 24 -5.87 2.52 -16.15
CA LEU A 24 -7.01 1.91 -15.47
C LEU A 24 -7.69 0.85 -16.34
N LYS A 25 -7.87 1.14 -17.63
CA LYS A 25 -8.43 0.18 -18.57
C LYS A 25 -7.56 -1.08 -18.69
N LYS A 26 -6.23 -0.93 -18.89
CA LYS A 26 -5.31 -2.07 -18.98
C LYS A 26 -5.31 -2.93 -17.72
N VAL A 27 -5.36 -2.30 -16.53
CA VAL A 27 -5.45 -3.01 -15.25
C VAL A 27 -6.76 -3.78 -15.15
N ALA A 28 -7.88 -3.19 -15.57
CA ALA A 28 -9.17 -3.89 -15.64
C ALA A 28 -9.17 -5.05 -16.63
N ASP A 29 -8.55 -4.87 -17.82
CA ASP A 29 -8.43 -5.89 -18.86
C ASP A 29 -7.58 -7.11 -18.39
N ILE A 30 -6.60 -6.91 -17.49
CA ILE A 30 -5.88 -8.00 -16.82
C ILE A 30 -6.83 -8.84 -15.96
N GLY A 31 -7.85 -8.24 -15.38
CA GLY A 31 -8.86 -8.89 -14.55
C GLY A 31 -9.04 -8.28 -13.15
N TYR A 32 -8.19 -7.34 -12.74
CA TYR A 32 -8.33 -6.66 -11.45
C TYR A 32 -9.68 -5.96 -11.34
N LYS A 33 -10.23 -5.92 -10.11
CA LYS A 33 -11.50 -5.23 -9.81
C LYS A 33 -11.29 -4.06 -8.85
N THR A 34 -10.16 -4.06 -8.15
CA THR A 34 -9.82 -3.01 -7.22
C THR A 34 -8.43 -2.45 -7.50
N VAL A 35 -8.24 -1.18 -7.20
CA VAL A 35 -6.96 -0.49 -7.33
C VAL A 35 -6.64 0.33 -6.09
N GLN A 36 -5.36 0.50 -5.85
CA GLN A 36 -4.83 1.56 -5.02
C GLN A 36 -4.27 2.66 -5.93
N VAL A 37 -4.74 3.88 -5.75
CA VAL A 37 -4.24 5.04 -6.50
C VAL A 37 -3.03 5.63 -5.81
N SER A 38 -1.87 5.54 -6.47
CA SER A 38 -0.58 6.02 -5.98
C SER A 38 0.38 6.24 -7.14
N GLY A 39 1.19 7.31 -7.08
CA GLY A 39 2.21 7.61 -8.10
C GLY A 39 1.67 8.09 -9.44
N THR A 40 0.42 8.52 -9.50
CA THR A 40 -0.25 9.03 -10.70
C THR A 40 -0.06 10.55 -10.85
N CYS A 41 -0.47 11.11 -12.00
CA CYS A 41 -0.64 12.55 -12.13
C CYS A 41 -1.72 13.08 -11.18
N GLU A 42 -1.80 14.40 -11.03
CA GLU A 42 -2.91 15.07 -10.34
C GLU A 42 -4.22 14.88 -11.10
N TYR A 43 -5.31 14.75 -10.36
CA TYR A 43 -6.65 14.53 -10.88
C TYR A 43 -7.71 15.19 -9.99
N GLU A 44 -8.85 15.51 -10.58
CA GLU A 44 -10.05 15.91 -9.85
C GLU A 44 -10.81 14.67 -9.37
N ALA A 45 -11.38 14.72 -8.16
CA ALA A 45 -12.07 13.57 -7.57
C ALA A 45 -13.23 13.04 -8.44
N LEU A 46 -13.97 13.95 -9.11
CA LEU A 46 -15.05 13.57 -10.02
C LEU A 46 -14.52 12.85 -11.26
N TRP A 47 -13.40 13.32 -11.82
CA TRP A 47 -12.75 12.66 -12.95
C TRP A 47 -12.34 11.22 -12.59
N LEU A 48 -11.68 11.03 -11.44
CA LEU A 48 -11.31 9.69 -10.99
C LEU A 48 -12.51 8.77 -10.81
N LYS A 49 -13.60 9.28 -10.22
CA LYS A 49 -14.86 8.53 -10.12
C LYS A 49 -15.36 8.03 -11.47
N GLU A 50 -15.41 8.93 -12.47
CA GLU A 50 -15.88 8.60 -13.81
C GLU A 50 -14.98 7.55 -14.48
N GLU A 51 -13.66 7.68 -14.39
CA GLU A 51 -12.72 6.73 -14.99
C GLU A 51 -12.76 5.35 -14.32
N LEU A 52 -12.89 5.29 -12.98
CA LEU A 52 -13.10 4.05 -12.25
C LEU A 52 -14.41 3.36 -12.71
N GLN A 53 -15.49 4.12 -12.85
CA GLN A 53 -16.78 3.58 -13.35
C GLN A 53 -16.67 3.06 -14.77
N LYS A 54 -16.04 3.80 -15.70
CA LYS A 54 -15.81 3.38 -17.08
C LYS A 54 -15.01 2.08 -17.17
N SER A 55 -14.02 1.92 -16.29
CA SER A 55 -13.15 0.74 -16.25
C SER A 55 -13.73 -0.41 -15.43
N GLY A 56 -14.83 -0.22 -14.69
CA GLY A 56 -15.40 -1.22 -13.79
C GLY A 56 -14.50 -1.53 -12.60
N LEU A 57 -13.69 -0.54 -12.17
CA LEU A 57 -12.78 -0.64 -11.04
C LEU A 57 -13.33 0.10 -9.81
N SER A 58 -12.87 -0.29 -8.63
CA SER A 58 -13.10 0.43 -7.37
C SER A 58 -11.77 0.83 -6.75
N CYS A 59 -11.64 2.08 -6.30
CA CYS A 59 -10.50 2.51 -5.49
C CYS A 59 -10.71 2.05 -4.04
N VAL A 60 -9.76 1.30 -3.50
CA VAL A 60 -9.86 0.76 -2.12
C VAL A 60 -8.86 1.38 -1.16
N LEU A 61 -7.88 2.10 -1.66
CA LEU A 61 -6.86 2.82 -0.89
C LEU A 61 -6.20 3.85 -1.80
N THR A 62 -5.65 4.91 -1.22
CA THR A 62 -4.79 5.87 -1.91
C THR A 62 -3.47 6.04 -1.17
N HIS A 63 -2.48 6.66 -1.82
CA HIS A 63 -1.37 7.32 -1.11
C HIS A 63 -1.44 8.81 -1.37
N ILE A 64 -1.66 9.57 -0.31
CA ILE A 64 -1.81 11.03 -0.35
C ILE A 64 -0.50 11.68 0.12
N PRO A 65 -0.05 12.75 -0.54
CA PRO A 65 1.13 13.50 -0.12
C PRO A 65 0.99 14.00 1.34
N PRO A 66 2.07 13.90 2.16
CA PRO A 66 2.04 14.30 3.56
C PRO A 66 1.53 15.73 3.79
N ALA A 67 1.94 16.69 2.94
CA ALA A 67 1.50 18.08 3.05
C ALA A 67 -0.02 18.22 2.87
N ALA A 68 -0.60 17.53 1.89
CA ALA A 68 -2.05 17.56 1.66
C ALA A 68 -2.83 16.96 2.85
N LEU A 69 -2.32 15.90 3.47
CA LEU A 69 -2.91 15.31 4.67
C LEU A 69 -2.90 16.28 5.85
N ILE A 70 -1.79 16.99 6.08
CA ILE A 70 -1.64 17.91 7.20
C ILE A 70 -2.45 19.20 6.99
N GLU A 71 -2.38 19.77 5.78
CA GLU A 71 -2.95 21.09 5.50
C GLU A 71 -4.42 21.04 5.12
N ASN A 72 -4.89 19.94 4.52
CA ASN A 72 -6.18 19.85 3.86
C ASN A 72 -6.94 18.53 4.16
N THR A 73 -6.82 17.97 5.37
CA THR A 73 -7.42 16.67 5.76
C THR A 73 -8.90 16.59 5.37
N GLU A 74 -9.70 17.63 5.64
CA GLU A 74 -11.14 17.65 5.35
C GLU A 74 -11.41 17.58 3.83
N LYS A 75 -10.62 18.30 3.02
CA LYS A 75 -10.74 18.21 1.56
C LYS A 75 -10.37 16.82 1.05
N VAL A 76 -9.29 16.24 1.57
CA VAL A 76 -8.89 14.88 1.22
C VAL A 76 -10.02 13.89 1.51
N CYS A 77 -10.65 13.96 2.68
CA CYS A 77 -11.80 13.11 3.01
C CYS A 77 -13.01 13.36 2.08
N ALA A 78 -13.31 14.62 1.77
CA ALA A 78 -14.41 14.97 0.86
C ALA A 78 -14.15 14.44 -0.56
N ASP A 79 -12.93 14.55 -1.07
CA ASP A 79 -12.54 14.01 -2.38
C ASP A 79 -12.68 12.47 -2.40
N HIS A 80 -12.27 11.79 -1.31
CA HIS A 80 -12.41 10.33 -1.20
C HIS A 80 -13.88 9.87 -1.16
N ASP A 81 -14.77 10.66 -0.60
CA ASP A 81 -16.21 10.36 -0.59
C ASP A 81 -16.79 10.39 -2.01
N VAL A 82 -16.31 11.29 -2.87
CA VAL A 82 -16.75 11.40 -4.28
C VAL A 82 -16.55 10.09 -5.03
N PHE A 83 -15.40 9.43 -4.92
CA PHE A 83 -15.12 8.13 -5.55
C PHE A 83 -15.28 6.92 -4.61
N SER A 84 -15.96 7.13 -3.48
CA SER A 84 -16.38 6.06 -2.54
C SER A 84 -15.24 5.23 -1.96
N CYS A 85 -14.08 5.82 -1.73
CA CYS A 85 -12.96 5.19 -1.04
C CYS A 85 -12.92 5.63 0.43
N LYS A 86 -12.99 4.70 1.37
CA LYS A 86 -12.97 5.02 2.81
C LYS A 86 -11.58 4.89 3.45
N ASN A 87 -10.59 4.44 2.71
CA ASN A 87 -9.23 4.22 3.21
C ASN A 87 -8.28 5.26 2.61
N ILE A 88 -7.64 6.04 3.46
CA ILE A 88 -6.71 7.12 3.12
C ILE A 88 -5.33 6.71 3.59
N GLY A 89 -4.36 6.61 2.69
CA GLY A 89 -3.03 6.11 3.01
C GLY A 89 -1.94 7.19 2.97
N LEU A 90 -0.97 7.03 3.83
CA LEU A 90 0.33 7.68 3.79
C LEU A 90 1.37 6.67 3.29
N GLY A 91 2.02 6.97 2.16
CA GLY A 91 2.93 6.06 1.49
C GLY A 91 4.26 5.84 2.21
N ALA A 92 4.68 6.77 3.05
CA ALA A 92 5.88 6.65 3.88
C ALA A 92 5.92 7.76 4.94
N MET A 93 6.64 7.52 6.03
CA MET A 93 7.01 8.58 6.98
C MET A 93 7.81 9.68 6.28
N PRO A 94 7.44 10.96 6.43
CA PRO A 94 8.25 12.05 5.92
C PRO A 94 9.67 12.01 6.52
N GLY A 95 10.69 12.07 5.67
CA GLY A 95 12.10 11.96 6.12
C GLY A 95 13.04 11.47 5.01
N GLY A 96 12.51 11.27 3.78
CA GLY A 96 13.33 10.87 2.64
C GLY A 96 13.91 9.45 2.76
N GLY A 97 13.14 8.50 3.28
CA GLY A 97 13.55 7.10 3.46
C GLY A 97 14.48 6.89 4.65
N LYS A 98 14.47 7.79 5.61
CA LYS A 98 15.22 7.70 6.87
C LYS A 98 14.28 7.84 8.05
N VAL A 99 14.68 7.25 9.17
CA VAL A 99 14.01 7.48 10.46
C VAL A 99 15.06 7.73 11.54
N THR A 100 14.80 8.72 12.39
CA THR A 100 15.50 9.03 13.63
C THR A 100 14.46 9.30 14.70
N ASP A 101 14.86 9.40 15.96
CA ASP A 101 13.91 9.73 17.03
C ASP A 101 13.22 11.08 16.77
N GLU A 102 13.95 12.09 16.28
CA GLU A 102 13.37 13.41 15.95
C GLU A 102 12.36 13.34 14.79
N ILE A 103 12.67 12.55 13.73
CA ILE A 103 11.75 12.37 12.60
C ILE A 103 10.49 11.64 13.07
N TYR A 104 10.65 10.61 13.90
CA TYR A 104 9.54 9.86 14.49
C TYR A 104 8.67 10.75 15.38
N GLU A 105 9.26 11.53 16.28
CA GLU A 105 8.52 12.45 17.18
C GLU A 105 7.74 13.48 16.37
N LYS A 106 8.37 14.04 15.34
CA LYS A 106 7.69 14.97 14.42
C LYS A 106 6.56 14.29 13.68
N PHE A 107 6.75 13.08 13.18
CA PHE A 107 5.69 12.28 12.53
C PHE A 107 4.49 12.09 13.46
N VAL A 108 4.70 11.65 14.69
CA VAL A 108 3.61 11.48 15.66
C VAL A 108 2.90 12.79 15.95
N SER A 109 3.65 13.89 16.14
CA SER A 109 3.09 15.22 16.38
C SER A 109 2.24 15.72 15.23
N ASP A 110 2.70 15.57 13.99
CA ASP A 110 2.01 16.05 12.79
C ASP A 110 0.80 15.19 12.43
N PHE A 111 0.90 13.86 12.56
CA PHE A 111 -0.10 12.92 12.05
C PHE A 111 -1.11 12.44 13.09
N MET A 112 -0.90 12.64 14.37
CA MET A 112 -1.93 12.34 15.37
C MET A 112 -3.19 13.19 15.19
N PRO A 113 -3.11 14.53 14.96
CA PRO A 113 -4.30 15.33 14.64
C PRO A 113 -4.97 14.90 13.32
N VAL A 114 -4.18 14.55 12.29
CA VAL A 114 -4.68 14.04 11.00
C VAL A 114 -5.47 12.75 11.20
N ALA A 115 -4.90 11.77 11.90
CA ALA A 115 -5.53 10.49 12.16
C ALA A 115 -6.88 10.65 12.91
N LYS A 116 -6.93 11.50 13.93
CA LYS A 116 -8.16 11.83 14.65
C LYS A 116 -9.21 12.47 13.74
N LYS A 117 -8.80 13.43 12.89
CA LYS A 117 -9.71 14.10 11.97
C LYS A 117 -10.27 13.14 10.92
N ILE A 118 -9.44 12.23 10.38
CA ILE A 118 -9.87 11.20 9.42
C ILE A 118 -10.92 10.28 10.08
N ASP A 119 -10.68 9.83 11.31
CA ASP A 119 -11.63 8.99 12.08
C ASP A 119 -12.93 9.73 12.38
N GLU A 120 -12.89 10.99 12.86
CA GLU A 120 -14.06 11.85 13.09
C GLU A 120 -14.94 12.00 11.85
N LEU A 121 -14.35 12.01 10.66
CA LEU A 121 -15.06 12.11 9.38
C LEU A 121 -15.53 10.74 8.83
N GLY A 122 -15.31 9.66 9.55
CA GLY A 122 -15.76 8.31 9.20
C GLY A 122 -14.92 7.62 8.12
N PHE A 123 -13.65 7.98 8.03
CA PHE A 123 -12.65 7.35 7.17
C PHE A 123 -11.63 6.58 8.02
N LYS A 124 -10.76 5.79 7.35
CA LYS A 124 -9.69 5.06 7.98
C LYS A 124 -8.34 5.56 7.48
N PHE A 125 -7.42 5.80 8.39
CA PHE A 125 -6.06 6.19 8.05
C PHE A 125 -5.13 4.98 8.02
N PHE A 126 -4.30 4.88 6.97
CA PHE A 126 -3.37 3.79 6.73
C PHE A 126 -1.93 4.31 6.62
N TYR A 127 -1.02 3.60 7.24
CA TYR A 127 0.42 3.81 7.14
C TYR A 127 1.06 2.66 6.37
N HIS A 128 1.81 2.97 5.30
CA HIS A 128 2.59 2.00 4.54
C HIS A 128 4.03 1.98 5.07
N ASN A 129 4.51 0.78 5.44
CA ASN A 129 5.87 0.59 5.93
C ASN A 129 6.87 0.31 4.80
N HIS A 130 8.11 0.71 5.08
CA HIS A 130 9.31 0.27 4.37
C HIS A 130 10.21 -0.54 5.31
N ALA A 131 11.48 -0.76 4.92
CA ALA A 131 12.43 -1.46 5.76
C ALA A 131 13.01 -0.57 6.87
N PHE A 132 13.05 0.75 6.69
CA PHE A 132 13.68 1.66 7.65
C PHE A 132 12.93 1.74 8.99
N GLU A 133 11.63 1.47 9.05
CA GLU A 133 10.87 1.42 10.30
C GLU A 133 11.25 0.21 11.18
N PHE A 134 11.94 -0.77 10.61
CA PHE A 134 12.49 -1.92 11.34
C PHE A 134 13.87 -1.62 11.95
N SER A 135 14.41 -0.42 11.75
CA SER A 135 15.60 0.02 12.47
C SER A 135 15.25 0.34 13.95
N LYS A 136 16.28 0.35 14.78
CA LYS A 136 16.13 0.60 16.22
C LYS A 136 16.31 2.08 16.54
N SER A 137 15.40 2.60 17.34
CA SER A 137 15.50 3.91 18.00
C SER A 137 16.54 3.91 19.11
N SER A 138 16.79 5.07 19.72
CA SER A 138 17.77 5.23 20.81
C SER A 138 17.45 4.40 22.06
N ASP A 139 16.18 4.05 22.29
CA ASP A 139 15.72 3.18 23.38
C ASP A 139 15.78 1.67 23.05
N GLY A 140 16.23 1.32 21.83
CA GLY A 140 16.38 -0.06 21.36
C GLY A 140 15.13 -0.69 20.78
N LYS A 141 13.96 -0.01 20.78
CA LYS A 141 12.74 -0.49 20.13
C LYS A 141 12.80 -0.26 18.62
N LEU A 142 12.09 -1.08 17.87
CA LEU A 142 11.86 -0.82 16.44
C LEU A 142 10.93 0.38 16.26
N PHE A 143 11.18 1.23 15.25
CA PHE A 143 10.30 2.37 15.01
C PHE A 143 8.88 1.94 14.62
N ILE A 144 8.71 0.82 13.93
CA ILE A 144 7.37 0.29 13.61
C ILE A 144 6.60 -0.10 14.89
N ASP A 145 7.28 -0.61 15.94
CA ASP A 145 6.67 -0.86 17.23
C ASP A 145 6.26 0.45 17.91
N LYS A 146 7.13 1.45 17.88
CA LYS A 146 6.82 2.78 18.43
C LYS A 146 5.63 3.43 17.72
N ILE A 147 5.51 3.29 16.38
CA ILE A 147 4.33 3.77 15.64
C ILE A 147 3.08 3.03 16.10
N THR A 148 3.16 1.71 16.24
CA THR A 148 2.03 0.88 16.68
C THR A 148 1.57 1.22 18.10
N GLU A 149 2.51 1.55 19.00
CA GLU A 149 2.23 1.98 20.38
C GLU A 149 1.68 3.42 20.44
N ALA A 150 2.18 4.33 19.60
CA ALA A 150 1.78 5.74 19.63
C ALA A 150 0.36 5.97 19.08
N PHE A 151 -0.03 5.20 18.05
CA PHE A 151 -1.34 5.35 17.44
C PHE A 151 -2.29 4.22 17.87
N PRO A 152 -3.42 4.53 18.53
CA PRO A 152 -4.48 3.56 18.79
C PRO A 152 -4.96 2.86 17.52
N ALA A 153 -5.46 1.62 17.65
CA ALA A 153 -5.85 0.78 16.51
C ALA A 153 -7.02 1.37 15.70
N GLU A 154 -7.88 2.14 16.33
CA GLU A 154 -8.97 2.88 15.69
C GLU A 154 -8.48 4.04 14.83
N LEU A 155 -7.32 4.63 15.18
CA LEU A 155 -6.80 5.83 14.50
C LEU A 155 -5.83 5.50 13.35
N LEU A 156 -5.09 4.39 13.42
CA LEU A 156 -4.10 4.05 12.40
C LEU A 156 -4.12 2.57 12.08
N ASN A 157 -4.34 2.26 10.82
CA ASN A 157 -4.16 0.94 10.22
C ASN A 157 -2.81 0.88 9.50
N PHE A 158 -2.37 -0.33 9.17
CA PHE A 158 -1.17 -0.54 8.38
C PHE A 158 -1.51 -1.12 7.01
N THR A 159 -0.89 -0.58 5.97
CA THR A 159 -0.71 -1.27 4.71
C THR A 159 0.62 -2.00 4.80
N LEU A 160 0.61 -3.22 5.35
CA LEU A 160 1.84 -3.98 5.55
C LEU A 160 2.40 -4.43 4.20
N ASP A 161 3.65 -4.05 3.94
CA ASP A 161 4.36 -4.43 2.72
C ASP A 161 5.24 -5.64 2.97
N THR A 162 4.93 -6.73 2.27
CA THR A 162 5.57 -8.04 2.48
C THR A 162 7.05 -8.03 2.09
N PHE A 163 7.42 -7.31 1.02
CA PHE A 163 8.81 -7.19 0.58
C PHE A 163 9.66 -6.43 1.61
N TRP A 164 9.16 -5.27 2.07
CA TRP A 164 9.93 -4.43 2.97
C TRP A 164 10.10 -5.04 4.36
N VAL A 165 9.11 -5.77 4.87
CA VAL A 165 9.24 -6.57 6.10
C VAL A 165 10.33 -7.63 5.93
N HIS A 166 10.27 -8.40 4.84
CA HIS A 166 11.25 -9.45 4.55
C HIS A 166 12.65 -8.88 4.31
N PHE A 167 12.76 -7.78 3.56
CA PHE A 167 14.02 -7.08 3.28
C PHE A 167 14.69 -6.57 4.57
N ALA A 168 13.91 -6.15 5.56
CA ALA A 168 14.41 -5.77 6.87
C ALA A 168 14.90 -6.96 7.73
N GLY A 169 14.73 -8.21 7.25
CA GLY A 169 15.09 -9.42 7.97
C GLY A 169 14.07 -9.87 9.01
N ALA A 170 12.84 -9.37 8.94
CA ALA A 170 11.73 -9.75 9.81
C ALA A 170 10.85 -10.83 9.16
N ASP A 171 10.13 -11.63 9.98
CA ASP A 171 9.16 -12.61 9.47
C ASP A 171 7.84 -11.92 9.15
N VAL A 172 7.45 -11.99 7.88
CA VAL A 172 6.22 -11.36 7.36
C VAL A 172 4.98 -11.90 8.07
N CYS A 173 4.92 -13.20 8.31
CA CYS A 173 3.76 -13.84 8.94
C CYS A 173 3.61 -13.43 10.41
N GLU A 174 4.72 -13.31 11.14
CA GLU A 174 4.71 -12.81 12.53
C GLU A 174 4.22 -11.37 12.59
N TRP A 175 4.63 -10.52 11.64
CA TRP A 175 4.17 -9.12 11.60
C TRP A 175 2.71 -8.99 11.20
N ILE A 176 2.20 -9.81 10.28
CA ILE A 176 0.77 -9.88 9.96
C ILE A 176 -0.03 -10.27 11.20
N GLU A 177 0.41 -11.29 11.95
CA GLU A 177 -0.24 -11.72 13.19
C GLU A 177 -0.21 -10.62 14.26
N LYS A 178 0.93 -9.97 14.44
CA LYS A 178 1.11 -8.88 15.42
C LYS A 178 0.21 -7.68 15.15
N LEU A 179 -0.04 -7.37 13.88
CA LEU A 179 -0.91 -6.28 13.44
C LEU A 179 -2.35 -6.75 13.15
N SER A 180 -2.76 -7.93 13.61
CA SER A 180 -4.12 -8.46 13.40
C SER A 180 -5.19 -7.44 13.79
N GLY A 181 -6.20 -7.28 12.93
CA GLY A 181 -7.25 -6.27 13.06
C GLY A 181 -6.85 -4.86 12.57
N ARG A 182 -5.59 -4.64 12.20
CA ARG A 182 -5.06 -3.36 11.71
C ARG A 182 -4.42 -3.44 10.31
N VAL A 183 -4.58 -4.57 9.59
CA VAL A 183 -4.00 -4.85 8.26
C VAL A 183 -5.07 -5.19 7.24
N GLU A 184 -6.09 -4.34 7.14
CA GLU A 184 -7.18 -4.52 6.17
C GLU A 184 -6.67 -4.54 4.72
N CYS A 185 -5.61 -3.77 4.42
CA CYS A 185 -4.90 -3.73 3.15
C CYS A 185 -3.47 -4.26 3.33
N VAL A 186 -3.03 -5.16 2.47
CA VAL A 186 -1.66 -5.69 2.45
C VAL A 186 -1.05 -5.46 1.07
N HIS A 187 0.15 -4.90 1.00
CA HIS A 187 0.93 -4.89 -0.23
C HIS A 187 1.60 -6.24 -0.41
N LEU A 188 1.12 -7.00 -1.39
CA LEU A 188 1.82 -8.18 -1.84
C LEU A 188 2.93 -7.77 -2.79
N LYS A 189 4.17 -7.94 -2.35
CA LYS A 189 5.38 -7.60 -3.10
C LYS A 189 6.41 -8.71 -2.86
N ASP A 190 6.82 -9.40 -3.93
CA ASP A 190 7.68 -10.59 -3.86
C ASP A 190 9.16 -10.23 -4.03
N MET A 191 10.00 -11.06 -3.47
CA MET A 191 11.46 -10.94 -3.53
C MET A 191 12.09 -12.19 -4.12
N ALA A 192 12.93 -12.00 -5.13
CA ALA A 192 13.76 -13.05 -5.70
C ALA A 192 15.24 -12.86 -5.34
N ALA A 193 15.89 -13.94 -4.95
CA ALA A 193 17.34 -13.98 -4.86
C ALA A 193 17.95 -14.07 -6.27
N THR A 194 19.07 -13.38 -6.48
CA THR A 194 19.82 -13.44 -7.74
C THR A 194 21.13 -14.18 -7.57
N PHE A 195 21.68 -14.67 -8.69
CA PHE A 195 22.93 -15.45 -8.69
C PHE A 195 24.17 -14.67 -8.19
N ASN A 196 24.07 -13.34 -8.08
CA ASN A 196 25.16 -12.48 -7.57
C ASN A 196 24.95 -12.05 -6.10
N ASN A 197 24.16 -12.80 -5.34
CA ASN A 197 23.83 -12.54 -3.94
C ASN A 197 23.13 -11.18 -3.70
N ARG A 198 22.37 -10.70 -4.67
CA ARG A 198 21.49 -9.54 -4.51
C ARG A 198 20.06 -9.98 -4.53
N ASN A 199 19.20 -9.16 -3.96
CA ASN A 199 17.75 -9.33 -4.03
C ASN A 199 17.19 -8.43 -5.14
N ARG A 200 16.11 -8.87 -5.77
CA ARG A 200 15.31 -8.07 -6.70
C ARG A 200 13.83 -8.29 -6.42
N MET A 201 13.00 -7.36 -6.85
CA MET A 201 11.57 -7.57 -6.88
C MET A 201 11.18 -8.56 -7.97
N ALA A 202 10.08 -9.26 -7.78
CA ALA A 202 9.55 -10.21 -8.74
C ALA A 202 8.02 -10.15 -8.74
N PRO A 203 7.35 -10.56 -9.84
CA PRO A 203 5.91 -10.81 -9.79
C PRO A 203 5.57 -11.83 -8.70
N ILE A 204 4.39 -11.69 -8.10
CA ILE A 204 3.96 -12.55 -6.99
C ILE A 204 3.99 -14.03 -7.42
N GLY A 205 4.67 -14.86 -6.62
CA GLY A 205 4.86 -16.29 -6.89
C GLY A 205 6.03 -16.63 -7.82
N TYR A 206 6.75 -15.63 -8.31
CA TYR A 206 7.95 -15.78 -9.12
C TYR A 206 9.25 -15.49 -8.36
N GLY A 207 9.13 -15.10 -7.09
CA GLY A 207 10.25 -14.92 -6.17
C GLY A 207 10.43 -16.10 -5.22
N ASN A 208 10.90 -15.81 -4.02
CA ASN A 208 11.26 -16.81 -3.02
C ASN A 208 10.36 -16.77 -1.77
N MET A 209 9.41 -15.81 -1.69
CA MET A 209 8.54 -15.69 -0.52
C MET A 209 7.38 -16.70 -0.58
N ASN A 210 6.94 -17.18 0.58
CA ASN A 210 5.84 -18.16 0.67
C ASN A 210 4.48 -17.45 0.71
N PHE A 211 3.92 -17.13 -0.47
CA PHE A 211 2.66 -16.42 -0.57
C PHE A 211 1.44 -17.23 -0.13
N GLU A 212 1.45 -18.55 -0.23
CA GLU A 212 0.36 -19.37 0.31
C GLU A 212 0.23 -19.15 1.83
N LYS A 213 1.38 -19.17 2.55
CA LYS A 213 1.40 -18.90 4.00
C LYS A 213 1.04 -17.45 4.31
N ILE A 214 1.58 -16.48 3.57
CA ILE A 214 1.32 -15.03 3.76
C ILE A 214 -0.17 -14.74 3.58
N ILE A 215 -0.79 -15.26 2.52
CA ILE A 215 -2.22 -15.10 2.21
C ILE A 215 -3.08 -15.70 3.32
N SER A 216 -2.78 -16.92 3.76
CA SER A 216 -3.50 -17.56 4.87
C SER A 216 -3.41 -16.75 6.17
N LYS A 217 -2.23 -16.18 6.49
CA LYS A 217 -2.07 -15.32 7.67
C LYS A 217 -2.80 -13.99 7.53
N SER A 218 -2.80 -13.40 6.33
CA SER A 218 -3.54 -12.17 6.04
C SER A 218 -5.05 -12.36 6.23
N GLU A 219 -5.58 -13.51 5.79
CA GLU A 219 -7.00 -13.85 5.99
C GLU A 219 -7.35 -13.94 7.48
N LEU A 220 -6.54 -14.66 8.26
CA LEU A 220 -6.71 -14.80 9.71
C LEU A 220 -6.60 -13.46 10.45
N ALA A 221 -5.75 -12.54 9.96
CA ALA A 221 -5.58 -11.21 10.51
C ALA A 221 -6.71 -10.23 10.14
N GLY A 222 -7.66 -10.64 9.29
CA GLY A 222 -8.81 -9.82 8.87
C GLY A 222 -8.56 -8.93 7.66
N SER A 223 -7.53 -9.21 6.86
CA SER A 223 -7.26 -8.50 5.62
C SER A 223 -8.40 -8.70 4.60
N LYS A 224 -8.74 -7.63 3.90
CA LYS A 224 -9.78 -7.63 2.86
C LYS A 224 -9.19 -7.48 1.46
N TYR A 225 -8.14 -6.68 1.33
CA TYR A 225 -7.54 -6.31 0.05
C TYR A 225 -6.07 -6.72 0.01
N LEU A 226 -5.72 -7.47 -1.01
CA LEU A 226 -4.36 -7.89 -1.32
C LEU A 226 -3.91 -7.11 -2.56
N LEU A 227 -3.11 -6.07 -2.33
CA LEU A 227 -2.73 -5.09 -3.35
C LEU A 227 -1.37 -5.46 -3.93
N VAL A 228 -1.37 -5.93 -5.17
CA VAL A 228 -0.14 -6.32 -5.88
C VAL A 228 0.68 -5.09 -6.23
N GLU A 229 1.94 -5.07 -5.81
CA GLU A 229 2.88 -3.99 -6.13
C GLU A 229 4.25 -4.55 -6.51
N GLN A 230 4.91 -3.90 -7.47
CA GLN A 230 6.29 -4.12 -7.84
C GLN A 230 6.90 -2.79 -8.27
N ASP A 231 7.79 -2.20 -7.44
CA ASP A 231 8.33 -0.84 -7.68
C ASP A 231 9.27 -0.80 -8.87
N ASP A 232 9.98 -1.89 -9.12
CA ASP A 232 10.89 -2.06 -10.25
C ASP A 232 10.61 -3.38 -10.95
N CYS A 233 10.19 -3.29 -12.20
CA CYS A 233 9.98 -4.44 -13.09
C CYS A 233 11.24 -4.73 -13.95
N TYR A 234 12.28 -3.92 -13.78
CA TYR A 234 13.54 -4.01 -14.51
C TYR A 234 13.31 -3.94 -16.04
N GLU A 235 13.67 -4.98 -16.76
CA GLU A 235 13.51 -5.04 -18.22
C GLU A 235 12.14 -5.59 -18.66
N GLU A 236 11.27 -5.99 -17.71
CA GLU A 236 9.95 -6.54 -18.01
C GLU A 236 8.89 -5.42 -18.09
N ASP A 237 7.87 -5.65 -18.93
CA ASP A 237 6.71 -4.78 -18.99
C ASP A 237 5.95 -4.84 -17.64
N PRO A 238 5.70 -3.69 -16.96
CA PRO A 238 4.98 -3.65 -15.69
C PRO A 238 3.56 -4.24 -15.74
N PHE A 239 2.84 -4.09 -16.85
CA PHE A 239 1.53 -4.73 -17.03
C PHE A 239 1.65 -6.25 -17.15
N ALA A 240 2.70 -6.75 -17.80
CA ALA A 240 2.98 -8.18 -17.83
C ALA A 240 3.34 -8.72 -16.43
N CYS A 241 4.08 -7.96 -15.61
CA CYS A 241 4.36 -8.30 -14.21
C CYS A 241 3.08 -8.35 -13.37
N LEU A 242 2.19 -7.34 -13.51
CA LEU A 242 0.87 -7.35 -12.86
C LEU A 242 0.04 -8.57 -13.28
N LYS A 243 0.05 -8.90 -14.59
CA LYS A 243 -0.68 -10.07 -15.09
C LYS A 243 -0.15 -11.38 -14.53
N LYS A 244 1.17 -11.57 -14.50
CA LYS A 244 1.79 -12.78 -13.89
C LYS A 244 1.35 -12.94 -12.44
N SER A 245 1.40 -11.85 -11.66
CA SER A 245 1.00 -11.81 -10.25
C SER A 245 -0.49 -12.14 -10.10
N TYR A 246 -1.35 -11.54 -10.94
CA TYR A 246 -2.78 -11.80 -10.96
C TYR A 246 -3.07 -13.28 -11.26
N ASP A 247 -2.49 -13.84 -12.32
CA ASP A 247 -2.70 -15.23 -12.73
C ASP A 247 -2.29 -16.22 -11.61
N TYR A 248 -1.17 -15.97 -10.94
CA TYR A 248 -0.73 -16.77 -9.81
C TYR A 248 -1.73 -16.71 -8.64
N LEU A 249 -2.18 -15.52 -8.25
CA LEU A 249 -3.14 -15.35 -7.15
C LEU A 249 -4.51 -15.96 -7.47
N ARG A 250 -4.95 -15.86 -8.73
CA ARG A 250 -6.17 -16.52 -9.22
C ARG A 250 -6.06 -18.05 -9.16
N ALA A 251 -4.89 -18.60 -9.47
CA ALA A 251 -4.65 -20.05 -9.36
C ALA A 251 -4.72 -20.54 -7.90
N LEU A 252 -4.45 -19.67 -6.92
CA LEU A 252 -4.65 -19.94 -5.48
C LEU A 252 -6.10 -19.77 -5.02
N GLY A 253 -7.05 -19.42 -5.91
CA GLY A 253 -8.48 -19.31 -5.62
C GLY A 253 -8.92 -17.92 -5.10
N LEU A 254 -8.07 -16.91 -5.16
CA LEU A 254 -8.44 -15.54 -4.78
C LEU A 254 -9.25 -14.85 -5.90
N GLU A 255 -10.04 -13.83 -5.55
CA GLU A 255 -10.90 -13.09 -6.48
C GLU A 255 -10.49 -11.62 -6.61
#